data_8d5201ffe12337f88dc032c388981921
#
_entry.id   8d5201ffe12337f88dc032c388981921
#
_cell.length_a   1.000
_cell.length_b   1.000
_cell.length_c   1.000
_cell.angle_alpha   90.00
_cell.angle_beta   90.00
_cell.angle_gamma   90.00
#
_symmetry.space_group_name_H-M   'P 1'
#
loop_
_entity.id
_entity.type
_entity.pdbx_description
1 polymer ?
#
loop_
_entity_poly.entity_id
_entity_poly.type
_entity_poly.pdbx_seq_one_letter_code
_entity_poly.pdbx_strand_id
1 'polypeptide(L)'
;HFVMRCKQGFNKEISDFMLSLEDDKIINLGPNYRAIHKMKEYGYTVFLHTTIRIRMIKIVLETGETEVLLTNLCDQEKYKREIFKTLYFMRWKIETSYNQDKNVLQLGEFSGHTLWSIEQDFYATTFVSNLQSIIEKQCEAYLSIKNKIRKHNYQINRTLSIGSMKNRIVLLMLTKEPKIVLLELQNLFQRHLEPIRNNRNYERRKSKTKQSGKYKAITNYKRVI
;
A
#
# COMPACT_ATOMS: atom_id res chain seq x y z
N HIS A 1 -11.46 -12.26 -7.67
CA HIS A 1 -11.45 -11.08 -8.55
C HIS A 1 -10.12 -10.36 -8.45
N PHE A 2 -9.75 -9.63 -9.50
CA PHE A 2 -8.51 -8.86 -9.53
C PHE A 2 -8.73 -7.51 -10.24
N VAL A 3 -7.89 -6.54 -9.89
CA VAL A 3 -7.68 -5.30 -10.62
C VAL A 3 -6.17 -5.08 -10.70
N MET A 4 -5.63 -4.99 -11.90
CA MET A 4 -4.19 -4.80 -12.11
C MET A 4 -3.92 -3.70 -13.13
N ARG A 5 -2.83 -2.98 -12.95
CA ARG A 5 -2.34 -2.01 -13.93
C ARG A 5 -1.55 -2.71 -15.01
N CYS A 6 -1.80 -2.33 -16.25
CA CYS A 6 -0.98 -2.73 -17.37
C CYS A 6 -0.04 -1.64 -17.82
N LYS A 7 1.19 -2.05 -18.12
CA LYS A 7 2.16 -1.17 -18.78
C LYS A 7 1.82 -1.05 -20.26
N GLN A 8 2.12 0.11 -20.83
CA GLN A 8 2.15 0.28 -22.28
C GLN A 8 3.05 -0.79 -22.91
N GLY A 9 2.57 -1.45 -23.98
CA GLY A 9 3.33 -2.54 -24.62
C GLY A 9 3.22 -3.91 -23.95
N PHE A 10 2.30 -4.10 -22.99
CA PHE A 10 2.05 -5.43 -22.39
C PHE A 10 1.59 -6.44 -23.45
N ASN A 11 0.67 -6.04 -24.31
CA ASN A 11 0.28 -6.75 -25.53
C ASN A 11 -0.32 -5.75 -26.54
N LYS A 12 -0.62 -6.23 -27.75
CA LYS A 12 -1.15 -5.41 -28.83
C LYS A 12 -2.55 -4.85 -28.49
N GLU A 13 -3.42 -5.66 -27.95
CA GLU A 13 -4.80 -5.28 -27.60
C GLU A 13 -4.83 -4.13 -26.60
N ILE A 14 -3.94 -4.13 -25.61
CA ILE A 14 -3.83 -3.04 -24.63
C ILE A 14 -3.26 -1.79 -25.25
N SER A 15 -2.24 -1.93 -26.12
CA SER A 15 -1.64 -0.78 -26.82
C SER A 15 -2.67 -0.12 -27.75
N ASP A 16 -3.43 -0.90 -28.49
CA ASP A 16 -4.50 -0.41 -29.37
C ASP A 16 -5.63 0.24 -28.55
N PHE A 17 -5.99 -0.36 -27.42
CA PHE A 17 -6.99 0.24 -26.52
C PHE A 17 -6.50 1.57 -25.93
N MET A 18 -5.22 1.70 -25.54
CA MET A 18 -4.68 2.97 -25.04
C MET A 18 -4.83 4.11 -26.06
N LEU A 19 -4.68 3.81 -27.35
CA LEU A 19 -4.78 4.77 -28.45
C LEU A 19 -6.22 5.01 -28.91
N SER A 20 -7.16 4.13 -28.57
CA SER A 20 -8.58 4.23 -28.95
C SER A 20 -9.27 5.39 -28.20
N LEU A 21 -10.46 5.76 -28.66
CA LEU A 21 -11.35 6.71 -27.97
C LEU A 21 -12.20 6.01 -26.86
N GLU A 22 -12.19 4.69 -26.84
CA GLU A 22 -12.93 3.92 -25.83
C GLU A 22 -12.20 3.99 -24.48
N ASP A 23 -12.96 4.15 -23.40
CA ASP A 23 -12.44 4.20 -22.04
C ASP A 23 -12.72 2.95 -21.21
N ASP A 24 -13.62 2.09 -21.70
CA ASP A 24 -14.08 0.87 -21.04
C ASP A 24 -14.48 -0.16 -22.08
N LYS A 25 -13.76 -1.29 -22.09
CA LYS A 25 -13.95 -2.33 -23.11
C LYS A 25 -13.77 -3.73 -22.53
N ILE A 26 -14.67 -4.62 -22.89
CA ILE A 26 -14.55 -6.04 -22.55
C ILE A 26 -14.00 -6.79 -23.76
N ILE A 27 -12.98 -7.59 -23.53
CA ILE A 27 -12.36 -8.45 -24.54
C ILE A 27 -12.21 -9.88 -24.05
N ASN A 28 -12.05 -10.80 -24.99
CA ASN A 28 -11.58 -12.15 -24.71
C ASN A 28 -10.08 -12.22 -25.02
N LEU A 29 -9.26 -12.33 -23.97
CA LEU A 29 -7.81 -12.40 -24.08
C LEU A 29 -7.36 -13.85 -24.12
N GLY A 30 -6.62 -14.23 -25.17
CA GLY A 30 -5.95 -15.52 -25.28
C GLY A 30 -4.52 -15.51 -24.76
N PRO A 31 -3.98 -16.68 -24.39
CA PRO A 31 -2.59 -16.78 -23.98
C PRO A 31 -1.65 -16.74 -25.19
N ASN A 32 -0.47 -16.16 -25.02
CA ASN A 32 0.62 -16.33 -25.97
C ASN A 32 1.41 -17.63 -25.67
N TYR A 33 2.30 -18.03 -26.58
CA TYR A 33 3.11 -19.25 -26.42
C TYR A 33 3.94 -19.28 -25.13
N ARG A 34 4.48 -18.13 -24.71
CA ARG A 34 5.24 -18.05 -23.45
C ARG A 34 4.36 -18.27 -22.23
N ALA A 35 3.14 -17.74 -22.24
CA ALA A 35 2.18 -17.95 -21.17
C ALA A 35 1.75 -19.40 -21.08
N ILE A 36 1.49 -20.05 -22.23
CA ILE A 36 1.16 -21.48 -22.27
C ILE A 36 2.29 -22.33 -21.68
N HIS A 37 3.54 -22.07 -22.10
CA HIS A 37 4.68 -22.80 -21.60
C HIS A 37 4.81 -22.66 -20.07
N LYS A 38 4.73 -21.44 -19.57
CA LYS A 38 4.84 -21.16 -18.14
C LYS A 38 3.68 -21.75 -17.33
N MET A 39 2.46 -21.73 -17.86
CA MET A 39 1.30 -22.36 -17.19
C MET A 39 1.48 -23.88 -17.11
N LYS A 40 2.07 -24.49 -18.14
CA LYS A 40 2.39 -25.92 -18.16
C LYS A 40 3.43 -26.27 -17.08
N GLU A 41 4.44 -25.44 -16.86
CA GLU A 41 5.41 -25.62 -15.76
C GLU A 41 4.73 -25.62 -14.38
N TYR A 42 3.64 -24.85 -14.23
CA TYR A 42 2.84 -24.83 -12.99
C TYR A 42 1.75 -25.93 -12.94
N GLY A 43 1.79 -26.90 -13.89
CA GLY A 43 0.84 -28.02 -13.92
C GLY A 43 -0.54 -27.71 -14.53
N TYR A 44 -0.70 -26.54 -15.16
CA TYR A 44 -1.97 -26.16 -15.81
C TYR A 44 -1.95 -26.53 -17.29
N THR A 45 -3.04 -27.13 -17.78
CA THR A 45 -3.24 -27.40 -19.21
C THR A 45 -3.99 -26.23 -19.82
N VAL A 46 -3.33 -25.46 -20.68
CA VAL A 46 -3.87 -24.30 -21.36
C VAL A 46 -3.61 -24.42 -22.87
N PHE A 47 -4.58 -24.14 -23.69
CA PHE A 47 -4.50 -24.20 -25.15
C PHE A 47 -4.55 -22.79 -25.76
N LEU A 48 -4.08 -22.63 -27.00
CA LEU A 48 -4.09 -21.36 -27.72
C LEU A 48 -5.50 -20.76 -27.88
N HIS A 49 -6.52 -21.63 -27.99
CA HIS A 49 -7.92 -21.20 -28.10
C HIS A 49 -8.58 -20.90 -26.73
N THR A 50 -7.88 -21.17 -25.63
CA THR A 50 -8.38 -20.84 -24.30
C THR A 50 -8.38 -19.32 -24.12
N THR A 51 -9.53 -18.73 -23.86
CA THR A 51 -9.65 -17.29 -23.64
C THR A 51 -10.22 -16.99 -22.27
N ILE A 52 -9.79 -15.87 -21.71
CA ILE A 52 -10.38 -15.30 -20.50
C ILE A 52 -11.07 -14.00 -20.85
N ARG A 53 -12.28 -13.83 -20.33
CA ARG A 53 -13.01 -12.57 -20.47
C ARG A 53 -12.49 -11.57 -19.48
N ILE A 54 -11.98 -10.44 -19.96
CA ILE A 54 -11.43 -9.37 -19.16
C ILE A 54 -11.97 -8.02 -19.61
N ARG A 55 -12.01 -7.09 -18.69
CA ARG A 55 -12.39 -5.70 -18.91
C ARG A 55 -11.18 -4.82 -18.81
N MET A 56 -10.98 -3.95 -19.79
CA MET A 56 -9.96 -2.91 -19.87
C MET A 56 -10.61 -1.57 -19.54
N ILE A 57 -10.00 -0.81 -18.64
CA ILE A 57 -10.56 0.47 -18.19
C ILE A 57 -9.43 1.50 -18.20
N LYS A 58 -9.64 2.63 -18.90
CA LYS A 58 -8.76 3.77 -18.83
C LYS A 58 -9.06 4.62 -17.60
N ILE A 59 -8.02 5.00 -16.90
CA ILE A 59 -8.08 5.98 -15.82
C ILE A 59 -7.08 7.10 -16.12
N VAL A 60 -7.51 8.35 -15.92
CA VAL A 60 -6.64 9.51 -16.01
C VAL A 60 -6.20 9.89 -14.60
N LEU A 61 -4.89 9.92 -14.40
CA LEU A 61 -4.27 10.32 -13.14
C LEU A 61 -4.34 11.85 -12.98
N GLU A 62 -4.11 12.34 -11.78
CA GLU A 62 -4.00 13.78 -11.50
C GLU A 62 -2.82 14.43 -12.24
N THR A 63 -1.82 13.64 -12.61
CA THR A 63 -0.67 14.05 -13.44
C THR A 63 -1.02 14.26 -14.90
N GLY A 64 -2.23 13.89 -15.34
CA GLY A 64 -2.65 13.85 -16.74
C GLY A 64 -2.25 12.57 -17.50
N GLU A 65 -1.50 11.68 -16.89
CA GLU A 65 -1.12 10.39 -17.48
C GLU A 65 -2.31 9.43 -17.52
N THR A 66 -2.45 8.71 -18.63
CA THR A 66 -3.47 7.68 -18.80
C THR A 66 -2.88 6.31 -18.45
N GLU A 67 -3.56 5.59 -17.57
CA GLU A 67 -3.24 4.20 -17.23
C GLU A 67 -4.38 3.28 -17.65
N VAL A 68 -4.04 2.03 -17.99
CA VAL A 68 -5.02 0.98 -18.28
C VAL A 68 -5.05 -0.02 -17.13
N LEU A 69 -6.25 -0.25 -16.62
CA LEU A 69 -6.52 -1.31 -15.65
C LEU A 69 -7.13 -2.51 -16.36
N LEU A 70 -6.71 -3.70 -15.95
CA LEU A 70 -7.34 -4.98 -16.32
C LEU A 70 -8.06 -5.57 -15.11
N THR A 71 -9.24 -6.13 -15.37
CA THR A 71 -10.04 -6.80 -14.33
C THR A 71 -10.91 -7.90 -14.91
N ASN A 72 -11.26 -8.87 -14.07
CA ASN A 72 -12.31 -9.86 -14.37
C ASN A 72 -13.71 -9.44 -13.87
N LEU A 73 -13.86 -8.21 -13.38
CA LEU A 73 -15.15 -7.62 -13.00
C LEU A 73 -15.84 -7.05 -14.24
N CYS A 74 -16.40 -7.95 -15.07
CA CYS A 74 -16.96 -7.62 -16.38
C CYS A 74 -18.41 -7.14 -16.36
N ASP A 75 -19.09 -7.18 -15.22
CA ASP A 75 -20.44 -6.65 -15.07
C ASP A 75 -20.36 -5.12 -14.93
N GLN A 76 -20.65 -4.39 -16.03
CA GLN A 76 -20.53 -2.93 -16.10
C GLN A 76 -21.64 -2.21 -15.32
N GLU A 77 -22.78 -2.83 -15.13
CA GLU A 77 -23.89 -2.27 -14.35
C GLU A 77 -23.59 -2.32 -12.85
N LYS A 78 -23.09 -3.46 -12.39
CA LYS A 78 -22.72 -3.67 -10.99
C LYS A 78 -21.43 -2.94 -10.62
N TYR A 79 -20.45 -2.94 -11.50
CA TYR A 79 -19.12 -2.33 -11.28
C TYR A 79 -18.93 -1.16 -12.24
N LYS A 80 -19.49 -0.02 -11.89
CA LYS A 80 -19.37 1.21 -12.66
C LYS A 80 -17.89 1.62 -12.82
N ARG A 81 -17.54 2.20 -13.99
CA ARG A 81 -16.16 2.59 -14.32
C ARG A 81 -15.50 3.48 -13.23
N GLU A 82 -16.26 4.40 -12.67
CA GLU A 82 -15.79 5.41 -11.72
C GLU A 82 -15.20 4.80 -10.45
N ILE A 83 -15.67 3.62 -10.04
CA ILE A 83 -15.16 2.95 -8.83
C ILE A 83 -13.72 2.46 -8.98
N PHE A 84 -13.27 2.16 -10.22
CA PHE A 84 -11.96 1.57 -10.46
C PHE A 84 -10.81 2.54 -10.17
N LYS A 85 -11.01 3.83 -10.36
CA LYS A 85 -10.03 4.84 -9.93
C LYS A 85 -9.81 4.75 -8.42
N THR A 86 -10.87 4.72 -7.64
CA THR A 86 -10.81 4.61 -6.18
C THR A 86 -10.22 3.25 -5.73
N LEU A 87 -10.66 2.14 -6.33
CA LEU A 87 -10.13 0.81 -6.05
C LEU A 87 -8.63 0.71 -6.33
N TYR A 88 -8.19 1.29 -7.44
CA TYR A 88 -6.77 1.29 -7.78
C TYR A 88 -5.96 2.17 -6.82
N PHE A 89 -6.47 3.33 -6.43
CA PHE A 89 -5.80 4.19 -5.44
C PHE A 89 -5.71 3.55 -4.05
N MET A 90 -6.64 2.67 -3.68
CA MET A 90 -6.52 1.90 -2.43
C MET A 90 -5.24 1.05 -2.38
N ARG A 91 -4.73 0.59 -3.53
CA ARG A 91 -3.45 -0.14 -3.62
C ARG A 91 -2.26 0.72 -3.17
N TRP A 92 -2.28 2.02 -3.46
CA TRP A 92 -1.21 2.94 -3.05
C TRP A 92 -1.06 3.07 -1.54
N LYS A 93 -2.12 2.80 -0.79
CA LYS A 93 -2.04 2.77 0.68
C LYS A 93 -1.06 1.71 1.17
N ILE A 94 -0.94 0.59 0.48
CA ILE A 94 0.04 -0.46 0.80
C ILE A 94 1.47 0.05 0.59
N GLU A 95 1.73 0.73 -0.53
CA GLU A 95 3.07 1.28 -0.80
C GLU A 95 3.46 2.35 0.22
N THR A 96 2.50 3.19 0.60
CA THR A 96 2.69 4.18 1.67
C THR A 96 2.95 3.48 3.02
N SER A 97 2.22 2.41 3.33
CA SER A 97 2.44 1.61 4.54
C SER A 97 3.83 0.99 4.56
N TYR A 98 4.27 0.36 3.47
CA TYR A 98 5.65 -0.18 3.38
C TYR A 98 6.72 0.90 3.56
N ASN A 99 6.51 2.08 2.99
CA ASN A 99 7.44 3.19 3.17
C ASN A 99 7.51 3.65 4.64
N GLN A 100 6.37 3.67 5.32
CA GLN A 100 6.29 3.98 6.76
C GLN A 100 6.96 2.89 7.60
N ASP A 101 6.65 1.63 7.35
CA ASP A 101 7.22 0.49 8.07
C ASP A 101 8.74 0.44 7.89
N LYS A 102 9.24 0.74 6.70
CA LYS A 102 10.68 0.78 6.42
C LYS A 102 11.39 1.97 7.05
N ASN A 103 10.79 3.17 7.00
CA ASN A 103 11.48 4.40 7.38
C ASN A 103 11.14 4.86 8.80
N VAL A 104 9.92 4.61 9.29
CA VAL A 104 9.51 5.00 10.64
C VAL A 104 9.73 3.87 11.63
N LEU A 105 9.30 2.66 11.28
CA LEU A 105 9.45 1.49 12.14
C LEU A 105 10.79 0.77 11.95
N GLN A 106 11.57 1.18 10.96
CA GLN A 106 12.87 0.57 10.65
C GLN A 106 12.77 -0.96 10.50
N LEU A 107 11.74 -1.44 9.79
CA LEU A 107 11.45 -2.87 9.62
C LEU A 107 12.63 -3.69 9.02
N GLY A 108 13.58 -3.04 8.37
CA GLY A 108 14.80 -3.67 7.84
C GLY A 108 16.00 -3.63 8.78
N GLU A 109 15.85 -3.08 9.99
CA GLU A 109 16.91 -3.03 11.01
C GLU A 109 16.55 -4.00 12.14
N PHE A 110 17.46 -4.92 12.45
CA PHE A 110 17.21 -6.02 13.38
C PHE A 110 18.09 -5.92 14.63
N SER A 111 17.62 -6.49 15.75
CA SER A 111 18.35 -6.54 17.02
C SER A 111 19.41 -7.62 17.04
N GLY A 112 19.33 -8.60 16.16
CA GLY A 112 20.27 -9.72 16.06
C GLY A 112 20.46 -10.26 14.65
N HIS A 113 21.36 -11.21 14.50
CA HIS A 113 21.73 -11.80 13.21
C HIS A 113 21.21 -13.23 12.99
N THR A 114 20.58 -13.83 14.01
CA THR A 114 19.97 -15.15 13.85
C THR A 114 18.63 -15.06 13.17
N LEU A 115 18.23 -16.12 12.45
CA LEU A 115 16.91 -16.19 11.80
C LEU A 115 15.79 -15.89 12.81
N TRP A 116 15.88 -16.49 14.00
CA TRP A 116 14.89 -16.30 15.07
C TRP A 116 14.77 -14.84 15.53
N SER A 117 15.89 -14.12 15.71
CA SER A 117 15.85 -12.71 16.11
C SER A 117 15.30 -11.83 15.01
N ILE A 118 15.60 -12.13 13.73
CA ILE A 118 15.06 -11.42 12.57
C ILE A 118 13.53 -11.61 12.48
N GLU A 119 13.05 -12.84 12.60
CA GLU A 119 11.62 -13.16 12.57
C GLU A 119 10.89 -12.51 13.76
N GLN A 120 11.46 -12.59 14.95
CA GLN A 120 10.89 -11.97 16.14
C GLN A 120 10.72 -10.45 15.98
N ASP A 121 11.75 -9.75 15.51
CA ASP A 121 11.71 -8.32 15.27
C ASP A 121 10.69 -7.95 14.18
N PHE A 122 10.64 -8.75 13.11
CA PHE A 122 9.69 -8.55 12.02
C PHE A 122 8.24 -8.68 12.51
N TYR A 123 7.93 -9.77 13.20
CA TYR A 123 6.56 -10.00 13.70
C TYR A 123 6.17 -9.00 14.79
N ALA A 124 7.07 -8.66 15.71
CA ALA A 124 6.82 -7.66 16.73
C ALA A 124 6.53 -6.28 16.13
N THR A 125 7.33 -5.87 15.14
CA THR A 125 7.16 -4.59 14.45
C THR A 125 5.85 -4.55 13.67
N THR A 126 5.53 -5.63 12.96
CA THR A 126 4.27 -5.76 12.21
C THR A 126 3.06 -5.75 13.14
N PHE A 127 3.14 -6.44 14.28
CA PHE A 127 2.09 -6.44 15.30
C PHE A 127 1.83 -5.04 15.85
N VAL A 128 2.89 -4.30 16.22
CA VAL A 128 2.77 -2.92 16.72
C VAL A 128 2.17 -2.00 15.66
N SER A 129 2.58 -2.11 14.41
CA SER A 129 2.03 -1.34 13.28
C SER A 129 0.55 -1.59 13.08
N ASN A 130 0.13 -2.85 13.10
CA ASN A 130 -1.28 -3.24 12.96
C ASN A 130 -2.12 -2.74 14.14
N LEU A 131 -1.65 -2.92 15.36
CA LEU A 131 -2.36 -2.47 16.56
C LEU A 131 -2.50 -0.94 16.57
N GLN A 132 -1.43 -0.20 16.22
CA GLN A 132 -1.48 1.24 16.06
C GLN A 132 -2.54 1.67 15.07
N SER A 133 -2.62 1.00 13.90
CA SER A 133 -3.60 1.30 12.85
C SER A 133 -5.04 1.04 13.31
N ILE A 134 -5.27 0.02 14.14
CA ILE A 134 -6.59 -0.28 14.72
C ILE A 134 -7.01 0.84 15.69
N ILE A 135 -6.09 1.28 16.57
CA ILE A 135 -6.36 2.36 17.54
C ILE A 135 -6.57 3.68 16.79
N GLU A 136 -5.76 3.97 15.76
CA GLU A 136 -5.91 5.14 14.91
C GLU A 136 -7.28 5.19 14.25
N LYS A 137 -7.76 4.07 13.72
CA LYS A 137 -9.08 3.96 13.12
C LYS A 137 -10.21 4.31 14.10
N GLN A 138 -10.07 3.99 15.37
CA GLN A 138 -11.04 4.36 16.41
C GLN A 138 -11.07 5.87 16.67
N CYS A 139 -10.01 6.59 16.29
CA CYS A 139 -9.95 8.05 16.40
C CYS A 139 -10.53 8.79 15.18
N GLU A 140 -10.95 8.09 14.11
CA GLU A 140 -11.44 8.72 12.87
C GLU A 140 -12.66 9.63 13.08
N ALA A 141 -13.59 9.24 13.96
CA ALA A 141 -14.77 10.04 14.28
C ALA A 141 -14.37 11.41 14.89
N TYR A 142 -13.42 11.40 15.81
CA TYR A 142 -12.86 12.60 16.42
C TYR A 142 -12.17 13.49 15.37
N LEU A 143 -11.35 12.90 14.52
CA LEU A 143 -10.64 13.60 13.45
C LEU A 143 -11.60 14.24 12.45
N SER A 144 -12.69 13.54 12.08
CA SER A 144 -13.68 14.06 11.14
C SER A 144 -14.38 15.32 11.68
N ILE A 145 -14.70 15.36 12.98
CA ILE A 145 -15.28 16.54 13.63
C ILE A 145 -14.27 17.69 13.65
N LYS A 146 -13.04 17.43 14.08
CA LYS A 146 -11.97 18.44 14.16
C LYS A 146 -11.62 19.03 12.79
N ASN A 147 -11.58 18.21 11.74
CA ASN A 147 -11.24 18.65 10.39
C ASN A 147 -12.31 19.53 9.76
N LYS A 148 -13.59 19.43 10.17
CA LYS A 148 -14.66 20.33 9.71
C LYS A 148 -14.48 21.79 10.17
N ILE A 149 -13.78 21.99 11.29
CA ILE A 149 -13.62 23.31 11.94
C ILE A 149 -12.29 23.96 11.53
N ARG A 150 -11.33 23.18 11.01
CA ARG A 150 -9.97 23.65 10.73
C ARG A 150 -9.77 24.00 9.26
N LYS A 151 -8.86 24.93 8.98
CA LYS A 151 -8.46 25.33 7.62
C LYS A 151 -7.85 24.18 6.80
N HIS A 152 -7.17 23.24 7.45
CA HIS A 152 -6.52 22.10 6.81
C HIS A 152 -7.03 20.81 7.42
N ASN A 153 -7.02 19.75 6.64
CA ASN A 153 -7.23 18.39 7.15
C ASN A 153 -6.00 17.94 7.94
N TYR A 154 -6.23 17.28 9.05
CA TYR A 154 -5.21 16.73 9.93
C TYR A 154 -5.36 15.22 10.02
N GLN A 155 -4.24 14.57 10.21
CA GLN A 155 -4.13 13.14 10.50
C GLN A 155 -3.32 12.94 11.79
N ILE A 156 -3.39 11.74 12.37
CA ILE A 156 -2.55 11.38 13.52
C ILE A 156 -1.10 11.30 13.05
N ASN A 157 -0.19 11.90 13.82
CA ASN A 157 1.24 11.76 13.58
C ASN A 157 1.68 10.33 13.93
N ARG A 158 1.97 9.55 12.88
CA ARG A 158 2.25 8.12 13.03
C ARG A 158 3.52 7.83 13.82
N THR A 159 4.55 8.65 13.69
CA THR A 159 5.80 8.49 14.46
C THR A 159 5.55 8.65 15.95
N LEU A 160 4.82 9.69 16.35
CA LEU A 160 4.50 9.95 17.75
C LEU A 160 3.51 8.93 18.32
N SER A 161 2.53 8.48 17.52
CA SER A 161 1.59 7.46 17.97
C SER A 161 2.27 6.12 18.24
N ILE A 162 3.18 5.68 17.37
CA ILE A 162 3.98 4.47 17.56
C ILE A 162 4.91 4.63 18.79
N GLY A 163 5.57 5.78 18.93
CA GLY A 163 6.39 6.09 20.12
C GLY A 163 5.59 6.01 21.42
N SER A 164 4.32 6.46 21.39
CA SER A 164 3.42 6.38 22.54
C SER A 164 3.04 4.95 22.91
N MET A 165 3.06 4.03 21.96
CA MET A 165 2.76 2.61 22.22
C MET A 165 3.90 1.87 22.92
N LYS A 166 5.16 2.31 22.70
CA LYS A 166 6.36 1.59 23.15
C LYS A 166 6.26 1.09 24.61
N ASN A 167 5.87 1.97 25.53
CA ASN A 167 5.79 1.63 26.96
C ASN A 167 4.39 1.15 27.39
N ARG A 168 3.39 1.31 26.55
CA ARG A 168 1.97 1.01 26.88
C ARG A 168 1.48 -0.31 26.33
N ILE A 169 2.18 -0.86 25.33
CA ILE A 169 1.76 -2.12 24.72
C ILE A 169 1.84 -3.29 25.71
N VAL A 170 2.89 -3.34 26.52
CA VAL A 170 3.06 -4.37 27.56
C VAL A 170 1.97 -4.20 28.62
N LEU A 171 1.73 -2.96 29.05
CA LEU A 171 0.68 -2.66 30.02
C LEU A 171 -0.69 -3.03 29.47
N LEU A 172 -0.98 -2.73 28.17
CA LEU A 172 -2.23 -3.09 27.51
C LEU A 172 -2.49 -4.61 27.51
N MET A 173 -1.43 -5.41 27.35
CA MET A 173 -1.52 -6.87 27.31
C MET A 173 -1.64 -7.51 28.70
N LEU A 174 -1.06 -6.89 29.75
CA LEU A 174 -0.98 -7.46 31.09
C LEU A 174 -2.03 -6.92 32.07
N THR A 175 -2.67 -5.80 31.74
CA THR A 175 -3.65 -5.18 32.67
C THR A 175 -4.98 -5.94 32.67
N LYS A 176 -5.66 -5.91 33.81
CA LYS A 176 -7.05 -6.37 33.93
C LYS A 176 -8.05 -5.37 33.31
N GLU A 177 -7.65 -4.11 33.11
CA GLU A 177 -8.45 -3.00 32.60
C GLU A 177 -7.90 -2.42 31.29
N PRO A 178 -7.88 -3.20 30.18
CA PRO A 178 -7.29 -2.76 28.91
C PRO A 178 -7.99 -1.54 28.32
N LYS A 179 -9.26 -1.32 28.63
CA LYS A 179 -10.03 -0.17 28.16
C LYS A 179 -9.43 1.17 28.62
N ILE A 180 -8.89 1.24 29.82
CA ILE A 180 -8.27 2.46 30.37
C ILE A 180 -7.03 2.79 29.56
N VAL A 181 -6.17 1.82 29.30
CA VAL A 181 -4.95 2.00 28.51
C VAL A 181 -5.27 2.37 27.05
N LEU A 182 -6.30 1.77 26.47
CA LEU A 182 -6.76 2.12 25.12
C LEU A 182 -7.25 3.57 25.04
N LEU A 183 -8.04 4.02 26.00
CA LEU A 183 -8.50 5.43 26.06
C LEU A 183 -7.33 6.39 26.24
N GLU A 184 -6.35 6.04 27.06
CA GLU A 184 -5.12 6.83 27.21
C GLU A 184 -4.35 6.94 25.89
N LEU A 185 -4.17 5.83 25.15
CA LEU A 185 -3.54 5.81 23.84
C LEU A 185 -4.31 6.66 22.82
N GLN A 186 -5.63 6.52 22.76
CA GLN A 186 -6.47 7.33 21.89
C GLN A 186 -6.32 8.83 22.19
N ASN A 187 -6.32 9.23 23.46
CA ASN A 187 -6.10 10.61 23.86
C ASN A 187 -4.73 11.12 23.46
N LEU A 188 -3.67 10.31 23.58
CA LEU A 188 -2.34 10.66 23.12
C LEU A 188 -2.28 10.83 21.60
N PHE A 189 -2.91 9.93 20.83
CA PHE A 189 -2.96 10.02 19.37
C PHE A 189 -3.69 11.30 18.93
N GLN A 190 -4.80 11.64 19.58
CA GLN A 190 -5.59 12.84 19.29
C GLN A 190 -4.89 14.15 19.64
N ARG A 191 -3.91 14.14 20.56
CA ARG A 191 -3.08 15.31 20.89
C ARG A 191 -2.00 15.58 19.83
N HIS A 192 -1.52 14.54 19.17
CA HIS A 192 -0.40 14.63 18.22
C HIS A 192 -0.90 14.50 16.78
N LEU A 193 -1.45 15.60 16.24
CA LEU A 193 -1.94 15.70 14.88
C LEU A 193 -0.95 16.43 13.99
N GLU A 194 -0.88 16.01 12.72
CA GLU A 194 -0.12 16.71 11.69
C GLU A 194 -1.01 17.10 10.51
N PRO A 195 -0.78 18.25 9.86
CA PRO A 195 -1.57 18.68 8.71
C PRO A 195 -1.27 17.82 7.49
N ILE A 196 -2.33 17.39 6.80
CA ILE A 196 -2.23 16.77 5.48
C ILE A 196 -1.92 17.87 4.48
N ARG A 197 -0.73 17.82 3.88
CA ARG A 197 -0.30 18.78 2.86
C ARG A 197 -0.43 18.13 1.50
N ASN A 198 -1.51 18.44 0.79
CA ASN A 198 -1.71 17.99 -0.58
C ASN A 198 -0.66 18.63 -1.50
N ASN A 199 -0.27 17.94 -2.57
CA ASN A 199 0.62 18.43 -3.63
C ASN A 199 2.05 18.75 -3.20
N ARG A 200 2.54 18.18 -2.11
CA ARG A 200 3.94 18.31 -1.69
C ARG A 200 4.81 17.31 -2.47
N ASN A 201 5.08 17.60 -3.74
CA ASN A 201 6.03 16.84 -4.55
C ASN A 201 7.44 17.42 -4.37
N TYR A 202 8.35 16.59 -3.89
CA TYR A 202 9.78 16.89 -3.95
C TYR A 202 10.38 16.12 -5.11
N GLU A 203 11.08 16.82 -5.99
CA GLU A 203 11.92 16.16 -6.98
C GLU A 203 12.90 15.23 -6.27
N ARG A 204 12.83 13.94 -6.60
CA ARG A 204 13.84 13.00 -6.12
C ARG A 204 15.17 13.40 -6.74
N ARG A 205 16.10 13.92 -5.97
CA ARG A 205 17.49 14.09 -6.40
C ARG A 205 17.99 12.72 -6.83
N LYS A 206 18.05 12.49 -8.14
CA LYS A 206 18.71 11.29 -8.68
C LYS A 206 20.17 11.42 -8.27
N SER A 207 20.59 10.64 -7.29
CA SER A 207 22.01 10.53 -6.94
C SER A 207 22.76 10.13 -8.22
N LYS A 208 23.59 11.02 -8.74
CA LYS A 208 24.39 10.79 -9.96
C LYS A 208 25.47 9.74 -9.73
N THR A 209 25.70 9.31 -8.52
CA THR A 209 26.66 8.28 -8.15
C THR A 209 25.95 7.01 -7.74
N LYS A 210 25.71 6.10 -8.69
CA LYS A 210 25.77 4.70 -8.38
C LYS A 210 27.22 4.43 -7.94
N GLN A 211 27.50 4.53 -6.65
CA GLN A 211 28.73 3.98 -6.11
C GLN A 211 28.66 2.46 -6.37
N SER A 212 29.38 2.07 -7.43
CA SER A 212 29.60 0.69 -7.76
C SER A 212 30.18 -0.05 -6.55
N GLY A 213 29.48 -1.09 -6.10
CA GLY A 213 30.12 -2.33 -5.65
C GLY A 213 30.94 -2.34 -4.39
N LYS A 214 31.07 -1.30 -3.60
CA LYS A 214 31.61 -1.43 -2.25
C LYS A 214 30.46 -1.73 -1.29
N TYR A 215 30.46 -2.94 -0.75
CA TYR A 215 29.59 -3.37 0.33
C TYR A 215 29.57 -2.27 1.42
N LYS A 216 28.54 -1.46 1.49
CA LYS A 216 28.24 -0.72 2.70
C LYS A 216 27.98 -1.81 3.74
N ALA A 217 28.81 -1.86 4.76
CA ALA A 217 28.48 -2.62 5.95
C ALA A 217 27.10 -2.08 6.40
N ILE A 218 26.06 -2.87 6.16
CA ILE A 218 24.71 -2.54 6.61
C ILE A 218 24.74 -2.84 8.09
N THR A 219 24.87 -1.82 8.90
CA THR A 219 24.64 -1.94 10.34
C THR A 219 23.13 -2.12 10.52
N ASN A 220 22.69 -3.36 10.57
CA ASN A 220 21.28 -3.73 10.74
C ASN A 220 20.78 -3.55 12.19
N TYR A 221 21.36 -2.64 12.95
CA TYR A 221 20.93 -2.39 14.33
C TYR A 221 19.81 -1.36 14.37
N LYS A 222 18.68 -1.73 14.99
CA LYS A 222 17.62 -0.79 15.34
C LYS A 222 18.21 0.32 16.20
N ARG A 223 18.04 1.55 15.75
CA ARG A 223 18.34 2.71 16.61
C ARG A 223 17.35 2.70 17.77
N VAL A 224 17.87 2.92 18.98
CA VAL A 224 17.02 3.17 20.14
C VAL A 224 16.35 4.52 19.90
N ILE A 225 15.04 4.51 19.65
CA ILE A 225 14.21 5.70 19.49
C ILE A 225 13.76 6.16 20.85
#